data_7dea739d8ab37da99630d479ff3cf94c
#
_entry.id   7dea739d8ab37da99630d479ff3cf94c
#
_cell.length_a   1.000
_cell.length_b   1.000
_cell.length_c   1.000
_cell.angle_alpha   90.00
_cell.angle_beta   90.00
_cell.angle_gamma   90.00
#
_symmetry.space_group_name_H-M   'P 1'
#
loop_
_entity.id
_entity.type
_entity.pdbx_description
1 polymer ?
#
loop_
_entity_poly.entity_id
_entity_poly.type
_entity_poly.pdbx_seq_one_letter_code
_entity_poly.pdbx_strand_id
1 'polypeptide(L)'
;MNIIDFKTIYICPDHNEKYHTRKVHMDNMLNTLGFKDFTHYKSSTDNYPTCLNKATIEILENNLDNPILILEDDIEWTGINKIVFDPTVDAIYFGLSKSGGHPTDNIYLGDSVFQPWSDTQVKVINMLSGHAILYISRAYKEAVIESLKNNILYYNDVLLSRLQPKFTILANKKPVFYQSSKFNDGTHEENWTKFEINI
;
A
#
# COMPACT_ATOMS: atom_id res chain seq x y z
N MET A 1 -2.10 -5.49 18.52
CA MET A 1 -1.73 -4.08 18.25
C MET A 1 -2.80 -3.50 17.34
N ASN A 2 -3.12 -2.23 17.46
CA ASN A 2 -4.11 -1.58 16.61
C ASN A 2 -3.37 -0.87 15.45
N ILE A 3 -3.98 -0.81 14.26
CA ILE A 3 -3.39 -0.14 13.09
C ILE A 3 -3.09 1.35 13.36
N ILE A 4 -3.89 2.00 14.20
CA ILE A 4 -3.74 3.42 14.58
C ILE A 4 -2.52 3.71 15.45
N ASP A 5 -1.84 2.69 15.95
CA ASP A 5 -0.66 2.82 16.81
C ASP A 5 0.66 2.89 16.01
N PHE A 6 0.60 2.63 14.68
CA PHE A 6 1.77 2.74 13.82
C PHE A 6 2.00 4.17 13.35
N LYS A 7 3.27 4.55 13.26
CA LYS A 7 3.66 5.74 12.51
C LYS A 7 3.15 5.58 11.07
N THR A 8 2.39 6.57 10.61
CA THR A 8 1.68 6.52 9.33
C THR A 8 2.07 7.71 8.47
N ILE A 9 2.37 7.47 7.21
CA ILE A 9 2.61 8.53 6.23
C ILE A 9 1.68 8.28 5.04
N TYR A 10 0.89 9.29 4.67
CA TYR A 10 0.15 9.23 3.43
C TYR A 10 0.80 10.15 2.37
N ILE A 11 0.90 9.62 1.14
CA ILE A 11 1.52 10.31 0.02
C ILE A 11 0.43 11.00 -0.78
N CYS A 12 0.53 12.32 -0.94
CA CYS A 12 -0.38 13.11 -1.76
C CYS A 12 0.36 14.30 -2.39
N PRO A 13 0.24 14.55 -3.69
CA PRO A 13 0.94 15.66 -4.36
C PRO A 13 0.56 17.06 -3.86
N ASP A 14 -0.70 17.29 -3.51
CA ASP A 14 -1.24 18.57 -2.98
C ASP A 14 -0.81 19.83 -3.77
N HIS A 15 -0.79 19.73 -5.11
CA HIS A 15 -0.38 20.84 -5.97
C HIS A 15 -1.51 21.45 -6.80
N ASN A 16 -2.71 20.90 -6.73
CA ASN A 16 -3.93 21.41 -7.37
C ASN A 16 -5.17 21.08 -6.54
N GLU A 17 -6.32 21.59 -6.95
CA GLU A 17 -7.59 21.42 -6.22
C GLU A 17 -8.01 19.96 -6.03
N LYS A 18 -7.80 19.09 -7.03
CA LYS A 18 -8.08 17.65 -6.93
C LYS A 18 -7.29 17.01 -5.80
N TYR A 19 -5.98 17.22 -5.75
CA TYR A 19 -5.12 16.66 -4.72
C TYR A 19 -5.33 17.32 -3.35
N HIS A 20 -5.67 18.61 -3.33
CA HIS A 20 -6.06 19.26 -2.08
C HIS A 20 -7.32 18.62 -1.48
N THR A 21 -8.32 18.29 -2.29
CA THR A 21 -9.52 17.57 -1.86
C THR A 21 -9.18 16.19 -1.28
N ARG A 22 -8.29 15.44 -1.93
CA ARG A 22 -7.80 14.15 -1.43
C ARG A 22 -7.05 14.28 -0.10
N LYS A 23 -6.18 15.29 0.02
CA LYS A 23 -5.49 15.59 1.27
C LYS A 23 -6.46 15.86 2.41
N VAL A 24 -7.46 16.72 2.20
CA VAL A 24 -8.49 17.02 3.20
C VAL A 24 -9.27 15.75 3.60
N HIS A 25 -9.59 14.90 2.62
CA HIS A 25 -10.23 13.61 2.87
C HIS A 25 -9.36 12.72 3.77
N MET A 26 -8.07 12.56 3.44
CA MET A 26 -7.14 11.73 4.21
C MET A 26 -6.98 12.25 5.65
N ASP A 27 -6.77 13.56 5.82
CA ASP A 27 -6.66 14.18 7.15
C ASP A 27 -7.92 13.92 7.99
N ASN A 28 -9.10 14.10 7.42
CA ASN A 28 -10.37 13.86 8.11
C ASN A 28 -10.57 12.37 8.45
N MET A 29 -10.28 11.47 7.51
CA MET A 29 -10.41 10.02 7.71
C MET A 29 -9.47 9.53 8.83
N LEU A 30 -8.19 9.88 8.77
CA LEU A 30 -7.20 9.42 9.74
C LEU A 30 -7.47 10.00 11.14
N ASN A 31 -7.88 11.27 11.25
CA ASN A 31 -8.31 11.86 12.51
C ASN A 31 -9.56 11.16 13.08
N THR A 32 -10.57 10.89 12.25
CA THR A 32 -11.80 10.20 12.66
C THR A 32 -11.52 8.78 13.14
N LEU A 33 -10.57 8.09 12.50
CA LEU A 33 -10.13 6.75 12.90
C LEU A 33 -9.26 6.75 14.16
N GLY A 34 -8.77 7.91 14.61
CA GLY A 34 -7.95 8.06 15.80
C GLY A 34 -6.48 7.71 15.62
N PHE A 35 -5.94 7.85 14.41
CA PHE A 35 -4.50 7.73 14.18
C PHE A 35 -3.76 8.79 15.00
N LYS A 36 -2.75 8.39 15.76
CA LYS A 36 -2.05 9.26 16.72
C LYS A 36 -0.81 9.93 16.14
N ASP A 37 -0.15 9.23 15.21
CA ASP A 37 1.11 9.65 14.59
C ASP A 37 0.98 9.48 13.07
N PHE A 38 0.40 10.48 12.40
CA PHE A 38 0.34 10.48 10.94
C PHE A 38 0.85 11.80 10.36
N THR A 39 1.44 11.71 9.17
CA THR A 39 2.03 12.85 8.47
C THR A 39 1.66 12.80 6.99
N HIS A 40 1.31 13.95 6.43
CA HIS A 40 1.22 14.15 5.00
C HIS A 40 2.62 14.25 4.39
N TYR A 41 2.90 13.42 3.40
CA TYR A 41 4.08 13.54 2.55
C TYR A 41 3.68 14.16 1.21
N LYS A 42 4.11 15.40 0.97
CA LYS A 42 3.89 16.07 -0.31
C LYS A 42 4.87 15.53 -1.34
N SER A 43 4.39 14.68 -2.24
CA SER A 43 5.23 14.13 -3.31
C SER A 43 5.65 15.22 -4.30
N SER A 44 6.70 14.94 -5.07
CA SER A 44 7.19 15.84 -6.13
C SER A 44 6.13 16.02 -7.23
N THR A 45 6.34 17.05 -8.07
CA THR A 45 5.51 17.30 -9.25
C THR A 45 5.93 16.49 -10.48
N ASP A 46 6.83 15.55 -10.32
CA ASP A 46 7.17 14.59 -11.37
C ASP A 46 5.95 13.81 -11.84
N ASN A 47 5.99 13.32 -13.07
CA ASN A 47 4.93 12.46 -13.58
C ASN A 47 4.87 11.13 -12.80
N TYR A 48 3.65 10.61 -12.65
CA TYR A 48 3.44 9.25 -12.17
C TYR A 48 4.09 8.23 -13.14
N PRO A 49 4.77 7.16 -12.67
CA PRO A 49 4.90 6.75 -11.26
C PRO A 49 6.11 7.34 -10.52
N THR A 50 6.94 8.15 -11.17
CA THR A 50 8.20 8.66 -10.61
C THR A 50 7.99 9.42 -9.28
N CYS A 51 6.96 10.24 -9.19
CA CYS A 51 6.65 10.99 -7.96
C CYS A 51 6.36 10.05 -6.77
N LEU A 52 5.59 8.99 -7.00
CA LEU A 52 5.26 7.98 -5.98
C LEU A 52 6.50 7.17 -5.58
N ASN A 53 7.31 6.75 -6.56
CA ASN A 53 8.51 5.97 -6.30
C ASN A 53 9.54 6.77 -5.49
N LYS A 54 9.78 8.04 -5.83
CA LYS A 54 10.67 8.93 -5.06
C LYS A 54 10.19 9.11 -3.62
N ALA A 55 8.89 9.36 -3.43
CA ALA A 55 8.29 9.48 -2.12
C ALA A 55 8.46 8.21 -1.29
N THR A 56 8.15 7.05 -1.87
CA THR A 56 8.28 5.75 -1.20
C THR A 56 9.73 5.47 -0.79
N ILE A 57 10.70 5.74 -1.68
CA ILE A 57 12.13 5.57 -1.37
C ILE A 57 12.52 6.44 -0.17
N GLU A 58 12.23 7.74 -0.20
CA GLU A 58 12.61 8.66 0.86
C GLU A 58 11.96 8.31 2.20
N ILE A 59 10.67 7.94 2.18
CA ILE A 59 9.96 7.52 3.40
C ILE A 59 10.61 6.26 4.00
N LEU A 60 10.92 5.26 3.17
CA LEU A 60 11.52 4.01 3.64
C LEU A 60 12.95 4.22 4.15
N GLU A 61 13.79 5.02 3.46
CA GLU A 61 15.15 5.36 3.91
C GLU A 61 15.16 6.02 5.29
N ASN A 62 14.21 6.90 5.55
CA ASN A 62 14.06 7.59 6.84
C ASN A 62 13.43 6.72 7.94
N ASN A 63 12.96 5.49 7.63
CA ASN A 63 12.27 4.61 8.56
C ASN A 63 12.75 3.14 8.47
N LEU A 64 14.03 2.90 8.19
CA LEU A 64 14.57 1.54 8.00
C LEU A 64 14.37 0.64 9.23
N ASP A 65 14.58 1.17 10.43
CA ASP A 65 14.62 0.38 11.65
C ASP A 65 13.26 0.26 12.36
N ASN A 66 12.25 1.02 11.95
CA ASN A 66 10.94 1.03 12.60
C ASN A 66 9.83 0.68 11.61
N PRO A 67 8.79 -0.05 12.01
CA PRO A 67 7.61 -0.25 11.19
C PRO A 67 7.01 1.08 10.74
N ILE A 68 6.61 1.16 9.49
CA ILE A 68 5.98 2.36 8.89
C ILE A 68 4.81 1.95 8.01
N LEU A 69 3.65 2.57 8.24
CA LEU A 69 2.48 2.43 7.39
C LEU A 69 2.50 3.53 6.32
N ILE A 70 2.52 3.13 5.06
CA ILE A 70 2.42 4.04 3.92
C ILE A 70 1.04 3.88 3.27
N LEU A 71 0.36 5.00 3.05
CA LEU A 71 -0.96 5.07 2.43
C LEU A 71 -0.91 5.95 1.18
N GLU A 72 -1.69 5.60 0.16
CA GLU A 72 -1.98 6.49 -0.98
C GLU A 72 -3.17 7.39 -0.66
N ASP A 73 -3.40 8.44 -1.44
CA ASP A 73 -4.35 9.51 -1.15
C ASP A 73 -5.77 9.27 -1.67
N ASP A 74 -6.02 8.14 -2.32
CA ASP A 74 -7.30 7.79 -2.95
C ASP A 74 -8.04 6.64 -2.26
N ILE A 75 -7.72 6.39 -1.01
CA ILE A 75 -8.28 5.27 -0.23
C ILE A 75 -9.45 5.70 0.65
N GLU A 76 -10.31 4.72 0.94
CA GLU A 76 -11.33 4.78 1.98
C GLU A 76 -11.22 3.58 2.94
N TRP A 77 -11.71 3.77 4.15
CA TRP A 77 -11.75 2.75 5.20
C TRP A 77 -12.99 1.87 5.10
N THR A 78 -12.82 0.56 5.33
CA THR A 78 -13.89 -0.44 5.22
C THR A 78 -14.70 -0.66 6.50
N GLY A 79 -14.30 -0.07 7.63
CA GLY A 79 -14.89 -0.30 8.94
C GLY A 79 -14.10 -1.27 9.83
N ILE A 80 -13.00 -1.85 9.34
CA ILE A 80 -12.19 -2.83 10.08
C ILE A 80 -11.10 -2.11 10.87
N ASN A 81 -11.11 -2.26 12.20
CA ASN A 81 -10.14 -1.65 13.12
C ASN A 81 -9.26 -2.67 13.84
N LYS A 82 -9.64 -3.93 13.86
CA LYS A 82 -8.82 -4.98 14.47
C LYS A 82 -8.01 -5.69 13.41
N ILE A 83 -6.71 -5.67 13.58
CA ILE A 83 -5.77 -6.40 12.72
C ILE A 83 -4.96 -7.37 13.57
N VAL A 84 -4.59 -8.49 12.98
CA VAL A 84 -3.56 -9.37 13.55
C VAL A 84 -2.21 -8.84 13.09
N PHE A 85 -1.36 -8.46 14.03
CA PHE A 85 0.00 -7.99 13.77
C PHE A 85 0.98 -9.08 14.17
N ASP A 86 1.78 -9.53 13.22
CA ASP A 86 2.90 -10.43 13.43
C ASP A 86 4.20 -9.66 13.13
N PRO A 87 5.02 -9.35 14.14
CA PRO A 87 6.26 -8.60 13.93
C PRO A 87 7.35 -9.41 13.22
N THR A 88 7.15 -10.70 13.01
CA THR A 88 8.13 -11.60 12.35
C THR A 88 7.98 -11.62 10.84
N VAL A 89 6.93 -11.01 10.29
CA VAL A 89 6.73 -10.91 8.84
C VAL A 89 7.38 -9.66 8.27
N ASP A 90 7.59 -9.64 6.97
CA ASP A 90 8.30 -8.54 6.31
C ASP A 90 7.40 -7.33 6.04
N ALA A 91 6.14 -7.57 5.69
CA ALA A 91 5.13 -6.54 5.48
C ALA A 91 3.71 -7.08 5.63
N ILE A 92 2.75 -6.16 5.86
CA ILE A 92 1.32 -6.46 5.85
C ILE A 92 0.62 -5.48 4.90
N TYR A 93 -0.11 -6.03 3.95
CA TYR A 93 -0.98 -5.26 3.05
C TYR A 93 -2.37 -5.11 3.69
N PHE A 94 -2.77 -3.88 3.90
CA PHE A 94 -4.12 -3.52 4.38
C PHE A 94 -5.07 -3.17 3.25
N GLY A 95 -4.53 -3.00 2.04
CA GLY A 95 -5.28 -2.90 0.81
C GLY A 95 -5.12 -4.15 -0.04
N LEU A 96 -6.16 -4.52 -0.78
CA LEU A 96 -6.16 -5.66 -1.69
C LEU A 96 -6.28 -5.20 -3.14
N SER A 97 -5.91 -6.07 -4.07
CA SER A 97 -6.23 -5.95 -5.48
C SER A 97 -6.49 -7.33 -6.08
N LYS A 98 -7.48 -7.44 -6.97
CA LYS A 98 -7.72 -8.66 -7.74
C LYS A 98 -6.67 -8.90 -8.82
N SER A 99 -5.90 -7.85 -9.13
CA SER A 99 -4.90 -7.89 -10.19
C SER A 99 -3.57 -8.43 -9.70
N GLY A 100 -2.97 -9.34 -10.45
CA GLY A 100 -1.61 -9.84 -10.28
C GLY A 100 -0.68 -9.31 -11.36
N GLY A 101 0.62 -9.16 -11.03
CA GLY A 101 1.67 -8.78 -11.97
C GLY A 101 2.27 -10.00 -12.67
N HIS A 102 2.79 -9.82 -13.88
CA HIS A 102 3.58 -10.85 -14.53
C HIS A 102 5.03 -10.82 -14.03
N PRO A 103 5.65 -11.97 -13.70
CA PRO A 103 6.99 -11.98 -13.11
C PRO A 103 8.10 -11.52 -14.07
N THR A 104 7.92 -11.68 -15.37
CA THR A 104 8.93 -11.34 -16.40
C THR A 104 8.59 -10.07 -17.16
N ASP A 105 7.31 -9.76 -17.34
CA ASP A 105 6.85 -8.61 -18.11
C ASP A 105 6.34 -7.52 -17.16
N ASN A 106 6.33 -6.29 -17.64
CA ASN A 106 5.90 -5.15 -16.85
C ASN A 106 4.39 -4.91 -16.95
N ILE A 107 3.69 -5.82 -17.59
CA ILE A 107 2.28 -5.70 -17.91
C ILE A 107 1.49 -6.62 -16.97
N TYR A 108 0.35 -6.12 -16.48
CA TYR A 108 -0.66 -6.92 -15.83
C TYR A 108 -1.14 -8.05 -16.72
N LEU A 109 -1.11 -9.27 -16.25
CA LEU A 109 -1.54 -10.47 -17.01
C LEU A 109 -2.23 -11.51 -16.13
N GLY A 110 -3.08 -11.14 -15.21
CA GLY A 110 -3.82 -12.16 -14.49
C GLY A 110 -4.37 -11.73 -13.14
N ASP A 111 -4.85 -12.72 -12.41
CA ASP A 111 -5.40 -12.52 -11.07
C ASP A 111 -4.31 -12.54 -10.01
N SER A 112 -4.62 -11.92 -8.88
CA SER A 112 -3.78 -12.02 -7.69
C SER A 112 -3.69 -13.45 -7.17
N VAL A 113 -2.53 -13.82 -6.63
CA VAL A 113 -2.26 -15.17 -6.12
C VAL A 113 -1.95 -15.10 -4.62
N PHE A 114 -2.69 -15.89 -3.85
CA PHE A 114 -2.55 -15.98 -2.41
C PHE A 114 -2.36 -17.43 -1.96
N GLN A 115 -1.74 -17.60 -0.80
CA GLN A 115 -1.68 -18.88 -0.09
C GLN A 115 -2.33 -18.74 1.29
N PRO A 116 -3.04 -19.76 1.80
CA PRO A 116 -3.58 -19.75 3.16
C PRO A 116 -2.48 -19.51 4.19
N TRP A 117 -2.75 -18.63 5.19
CA TRP A 117 -1.84 -18.36 6.30
C TRP A 117 -2.53 -18.60 7.65
N SER A 118 -3.67 -17.97 7.85
CA SER A 118 -4.49 -18.12 9.05
C SER A 118 -5.99 -17.94 8.71
N ASP A 119 -6.84 -17.98 9.71
CA ASP A 119 -8.28 -17.75 9.51
C ASP A 119 -8.57 -16.34 8.95
N THR A 120 -7.74 -15.36 9.28
CA THR A 120 -7.96 -13.95 8.92
C THR A 120 -6.97 -13.39 7.92
N GLN A 121 -5.88 -14.12 7.64
CA GLN A 121 -4.79 -13.63 6.78
C GLN A 121 -4.38 -14.67 5.73
N VAL A 122 -3.83 -14.17 4.64
CA VAL A 122 -3.21 -14.93 3.57
C VAL A 122 -1.78 -14.46 3.35
N LYS A 123 -0.92 -15.34 2.85
CA LYS A 123 0.38 -14.95 2.28
C LYS A 123 0.17 -14.45 0.86
N VAL A 124 0.69 -13.28 0.56
CA VAL A 124 0.66 -12.67 -0.78
C VAL A 124 1.80 -13.25 -1.60
N ILE A 125 1.47 -13.83 -2.75
CA ILE A 125 2.45 -14.36 -3.71
C ILE A 125 2.57 -13.45 -4.91
N ASN A 126 1.46 -12.89 -5.39
CA ASN A 126 1.42 -11.98 -6.53
C ASN A 126 0.17 -11.11 -6.46
N MET A 127 0.34 -9.82 -6.20
CA MET A 127 -0.77 -8.86 -6.15
C MET A 127 -0.27 -7.47 -6.52
N LEU A 128 -0.95 -6.79 -7.44
CA LEU A 128 -0.71 -5.39 -7.78
C LEU A 128 -1.47 -4.50 -6.81
N SER A 129 -0.81 -4.10 -5.73
CA SER A 129 -1.36 -3.17 -4.74
C SER A 129 -0.24 -2.40 -4.08
N GLY A 130 -0.39 -1.08 -3.97
CA GLY A 130 0.54 -0.18 -3.29
C GLY A 130 -0.14 0.71 -2.26
N HIS A 131 -1.46 0.77 -2.27
CA HIS A 131 -2.23 1.84 -1.64
C HIS A 131 -2.30 1.84 -0.10
N ALA A 132 -2.00 0.70 0.57
CA ALA A 132 -1.96 0.64 2.03
C ALA A 132 -1.05 -0.51 2.52
N ILE A 133 0.20 -0.19 2.84
CA ILE A 133 1.21 -1.20 3.21
C ILE A 133 1.91 -0.80 4.50
N LEU A 134 1.93 -1.72 5.47
CA LEU A 134 2.79 -1.66 6.64
C LEU A 134 4.10 -2.38 6.33
N TYR A 135 5.17 -1.61 6.19
CA TYR A 135 6.53 -2.11 6.01
C TYR A 135 7.16 -2.38 7.37
N ILE A 136 7.61 -3.62 7.62
CA ILE A 136 8.09 -4.06 8.93
C ILE A 136 9.59 -4.32 8.89
N SER A 137 10.05 -5.32 8.14
CA SER A 137 11.46 -5.71 8.16
C SER A 137 12.35 -4.74 7.39
N ARG A 138 13.54 -4.51 7.93
CA ARG A 138 14.59 -3.73 7.25
C ARG A 138 14.95 -4.34 5.90
N ALA A 139 15.10 -5.66 5.84
CA ALA A 139 15.49 -6.38 4.62
C ALA A 139 14.49 -6.14 3.48
N TYR A 140 13.18 -6.17 3.77
CA TYR A 140 12.16 -5.89 2.76
C TYR A 140 12.20 -4.42 2.30
N LYS A 141 12.35 -3.47 3.23
CA LYS A 141 12.46 -2.05 2.88
C LYS A 141 13.66 -1.77 1.98
N GLU A 142 14.83 -2.33 2.30
CA GLU A 142 16.05 -2.21 1.48
C GLU A 142 15.84 -2.80 0.08
N ALA A 143 15.19 -3.97 -0.04
CA ALA A 143 14.88 -4.58 -1.33
C ALA A 143 13.89 -3.72 -2.15
N VAL A 144 12.88 -3.12 -1.51
CA VAL A 144 11.95 -2.19 -2.16
C VAL A 144 12.69 -0.95 -2.66
N ILE A 145 13.51 -0.32 -1.81
CA ILE A 145 14.31 0.86 -2.16
C ILE A 145 15.21 0.56 -3.38
N GLU A 146 15.92 -0.56 -3.35
CA GLU A 146 16.80 -0.98 -4.46
C GLU A 146 15.99 -1.19 -5.75
N SER A 147 14.88 -1.90 -5.67
CA SER A 147 14.01 -2.17 -6.82
C SER A 147 13.48 -0.88 -7.44
N LEU A 148 13.00 0.07 -6.62
CA LEU A 148 12.48 1.34 -7.07
C LEU A 148 13.57 2.27 -7.65
N LYS A 149 14.75 2.33 -7.02
CA LYS A 149 15.89 3.13 -7.54
C LYS A 149 16.35 2.65 -8.91
N ASN A 150 16.43 1.35 -9.11
CA ASN A 150 16.86 0.75 -10.37
C ASN A 150 15.80 0.87 -11.48
N ASN A 151 14.53 1.13 -11.12
CA ASN A 151 13.40 1.15 -12.05
C ASN A 151 12.44 2.32 -11.78
N ILE A 152 12.97 3.51 -11.58
CA ILE A 152 12.21 4.68 -11.09
C ILE A 152 11.03 5.08 -11.99
N LEU A 153 11.05 4.72 -13.27
CA LEU A 153 10.01 5.00 -14.24
C LEU A 153 8.93 3.90 -14.32
N TYR A 154 9.08 2.80 -13.57
CA TYR A 154 8.10 1.72 -13.57
C TYR A 154 7.06 1.88 -12.47
N TYR A 155 5.88 1.27 -12.68
CA TYR A 155 4.80 1.25 -11.71
C TYR A 155 5.24 0.58 -10.41
N ASN A 156 4.96 1.24 -9.29
CA ASN A 156 5.35 0.82 -7.94
C ASN A 156 4.83 -0.59 -7.62
N ASP A 157 3.55 -0.82 -7.80
CA ASP A 157 2.86 -2.08 -7.51
C ASP A 157 3.41 -3.27 -8.31
N VAL A 158 3.81 -3.05 -9.58
CA VAL A 158 4.48 -4.06 -10.40
C VAL A 158 5.85 -4.43 -9.81
N LEU A 159 6.62 -3.46 -9.35
CA LEU A 159 7.93 -3.73 -8.74
C LEU A 159 7.77 -4.43 -7.39
N LEU A 160 6.78 -4.05 -6.59
CA LEU A 160 6.46 -4.71 -5.33
C LEU A 160 6.00 -6.15 -5.55
N SER A 161 5.17 -6.43 -6.57
CA SER A 161 4.69 -7.79 -6.85
C SER A 161 5.81 -8.79 -7.14
N ARG A 162 6.92 -8.33 -7.72
CA ARG A 162 8.12 -9.15 -7.98
C ARG A 162 8.92 -9.51 -6.73
N LEU A 163 8.74 -8.74 -5.67
CA LEU A 163 9.39 -9.00 -4.38
C LEU A 163 8.55 -9.92 -3.49
N GLN A 164 7.22 -9.91 -3.64
CA GLN A 164 6.29 -10.65 -2.79
C GLN A 164 6.63 -12.14 -2.62
N PRO A 165 7.01 -12.91 -3.66
CA PRO A 165 7.37 -14.32 -3.48
C PRO A 165 8.64 -14.56 -2.64
N LYS A 166 9.51 -13.54 -2.54
CA LYS A 166 10.83 -13.64 -1.89
C LYS A 166 10.80 -13.32 -0.40
N PHE A 167 9.68 -12.75 0.08
CA PHE A 167 9.50 -12.27 1.44
C PHE A 167 8.24 -12.88 2.09
N THR A 168 8.13 -12.78 3.40
CA THR A 168 6.90 -13.15 4.12
C THR A 168 5.98 -11.95 4.20
N ILE A 169 5.13 -11.82 3.19
CA ILE A 169 4.19 -10.70 3.07
C ILE A 169 2.77 -11.24 3.29
N LEU A 170 2.06 -10.65 4.23
CA LEU A 170 0.69 -11.01 4.53
C LEU A 170 -0.29 -9.95 4.04
N ALA A 171 -1.54 -10.37 3.84
CA ALA A 171 -2.67 -9.49 3.67
C ALA A 171 -3.85 -9.99 4.51
N ASN A 172 -4.69 -9.08 4.98
CA ASN A 172 -5.97 -9.48 5.58
C ASN A 172 -6.90 -10.01 4.50
N LYS A 173 -7.64 -11.10 4.78
CA LYS A 173 -8.66 -11.63 3.86
C LYS A 173 -9.75 -10.60 3.53
N LYS A 174 -10.04 -9.69 4.48
CA LYS A 174 -10.88 -8.49 4.27
C LYS A 174 -9.99 -7.26 4.28
N PRO A 175 -10.03 -6.40 3.26
CA PRO A 175 -9.21 -5.20 3.23
C PRO A 175 -9.62 -4.23 4.33
N VAL A 176 -8.64 -3.55 4.93
CA VAL A 176 -8.87 -2.45 5.87
C VAL A 176 -9.14 -1.16 5.11
N PHE A 177 -8.42 -0.96 4.02
CA PHE A 177 -8.59 0.15 3.08
C PHE A 177 -8.84 -0.38 1.67
N TYR A 178 -9.52 0.41 0.86
CA TYR A 178 -9.74 0.15 -0.56
C TYR A 178 -9.60 1.46 -1.35
N GLN A 179 -9.25 1.36 -2.63
CA GLN A 179 -9.22 2.54 -3.50
C GLN A 179 -10.64 2.95 -3.87
N SER A 180 -10.95 4.24 -3.66
CA SER A 180 -12.28 4.77 -3.89
C SER A 180 -12.45 5.28 -5.31
N SER A 181 -13.56 4.91 -5.94
CA SER A 181 -13.96 5.42 -7.26
C SER A 181 -14.16 6.94 -7.29
N LYS A 182 -14.39 7.57 -6.12
CA LYS A 182 -14.53 9.03 -6.00
C LYS A 182 -13.26 9.80 -6.37
N PHE A 183 -12.09 9.14 -6.25
CA PHE A 183 -10.79 9.79 -6.41
C PHE A 183 -9.99 9.35 -7.64
N ASN A 184 -10.39 8.28 -8.31
CA ASN A 184 -9.64 7.69 -9.41
C ASN A 184 -10.22 7.95 -10.81
N ASP A 185 -11.06 8.99 -10.95
CA ASP A 185 -11.70 9.39 -12.22
C ASP A 185 -12.50 8.27 -12.91
N GLY A 186 -12.99 7.29 -12.14
CA GLY A 186 -13.76 6.14 -12.66
C GLY A 186 -12.92 5.09 -13.38
N THR A 187 -11.58 5.17 -13.31
CA THR A 187 -10.68 4.22 -13.97
C THR A 187 -10.62 2.85 -13.29
N HIS A 188 -11.00 2.79 -12.00
CA HIS A 188 -11.06 1.54 -11.24
C HIS A 188 -12.41 1.40 -10.55
N GLU A 189 -13.01 0.22 -10.68
CA GLU A 189 -14.18 -0.14 -9.91
C GLU A 189 -13.77 -0.51 -8.48
N GLU A 190 -14.53 -0.07 -7.49
CA GLU A 190 -14.24 -0.37 -6.07
C GLU A 190 -14.15 -1.86 -5.78
N ASN A 191 -14.88 -2.70 -6.51
CA ASN A 191 -14.86 -4.15 -6.35
C ASN A 191 -13.51 -4.81 -6.69
N TRP A 192 -12.59 -4.09 -7.34
CA TRP A 192 -11.22 -4.56 -7.58
C TRP A 192 -10.36 -4.54 -6.33
N THR A 193 -10.64 -3.63 -5.42
CA THR A 193 -9.88 -3.48 -4.16
C THR A 193 -10.72 -3.75 -2.91
N LYS A 194 -12.06 -3.69 -3.02
CA LYS A 194 -13.02 -3.96 -1.95
C LYS A 194 -13.67 -5.32 -2.12
N PHE A 195 -12.97 -6.38 -1.79
CA PHE A 195 -13.45 -7.77 -1.86
C PHE A 195 -12.90 -8.60 -0.69
N GLU A 196 -13.44 -9.80 -0.49
CA GLU A 196 -12.96 -10.76 0.50
C GLU A 196 -12.28 -11.94 -0.19
N ILE A 197 -11.12 -12.36 0.34
CA ILE A 197 -10.38 -13.53 -0.14
C ILE A 197 -10.96 -14.76 0.53
N ASN A 198 -11.49 -15.69 -0.26
CA ASN A 198 -12.13 -16.93 0.20
C ASN A 198 -11.27 -18.15 -0.18
N ILE A 199 -10.23 -18.41 0.61
CA ILE A 199 -9.36 -19.60 0.50
C ILE A 199 -8.98 -20.14 1.86
#